data_17f0d61031f7356eec409d61e5559309
#
_entry.id   17f0d61031f7356eec409d61e5559309
#
_cell.length_a   1.000
_cell.length_b   1.000
_cell.length_c   1.000
_cell.angle_alpha   90.00
_cell.angle_beta   90.00
_cell.angle_gamma   90.00
#
_symmetry.space_group_name_H-M   'P 1'
#
loop_
_entity.id
_entity.type
_entity.pdbx_description
1 polymer ?
#
loop_
_entity_poly.entity_id
_entity_poly.type
_entity_poly.pdbx_seq_one_letter_code
_entity_poly.pdbx_strand_id
1 'polypeptide(L)'
;MLSIAVTWLPDRKVCPWHSTCDYMEASRIVVASHMHAGDGNCHVNIPVNSNDAHMLEEAEETAARVMAECQEMGGEVSGEHGIGITKISFLGKSKMDALRAFKERVDPRDVMNPAKLVHRELPVRPFTFSFNRLINDIHASGLPDKEKLISLLSTVQVCTRCGKCKQVCSMCYPERSMQYHPRNKNMVLGMLLEAVYYSQVNKGAIDDNLLRWLRDLVEHCTACGRCLANCPVKIPSGEVALTLRSLLEHENAGGHPIKKRALEWLVHDVSSRVPKAAKMASLGQKVQNKLLGVVPSVWKKRMQSPIFAGSGPKMGYTNLYESLRLHRGSVFAPREVTPGMPCVLYFPGCGGSLFYDRIGLAAIMLLLHTGHAVAVPPRHLCCGYPLLAAGMDTEYEDNMAQNRQYLASMLRNLIKQGFDVRYLATACGSCRDSLARMKLNEQFPQLEQKDVSQIVLPLLQHEGMEAPVAPGTNVLYHAACHCEWAGVPTLKGQAQLTGALEQLCKVKVSTIPGCCGESGMGAVTSPTIYNLLRARKKERLAQAFEPQPQTGACYAGPILVGCPSCKIGIARCLIQLKEKHPVLHVLEWLANQVDGEDRRQRFRRRANETRGDVRIVQC
;
A
#
# COMPACT_ATOMS: atom_id res chain seq x y z
N MET A 1 22.95 16.90 33.42
CA MET A 1 23.00 16.86 31.96
C MET A 1 21.63 17.22 31.39
N LEU A 2 21.52 18.26 30.57
CA LEU A 2 20.25 18.75 30.06
C LEU A 2 20.08 18.40 28.58
N SER A 3 18.92 17.81 28.21
CA SER A 3 18.51 17.60 26.84
C SER A 3 17.26 18.43 26.58
N ILE A 4 17.29 19.34 25.61
CA ILE A 4 16.11 20.15 25.23
C ILE A 4 15.47 19.54 24.00
N ALA A 5 14.17 19.22 24.11
CA ALA A 5 13.33 18.86 22.99
C ALA A 5 12.17 19.86 22.91
N VAL A 6 12.08 20.58 21.81
CA VAL A 6 10.91 21.39 21.50
C VAL A 6 9.85 20.47 20.93
N THR A 7 8.75 20.32 21.63
CA THR A 7 7.63 19.46 21.23
C THR A 7 6.47 20.29 20.72
N TRP A 8 5.87 19.85 19.63
CA TRP A 8 4.74 20.51 18.99
C TRP A 8 3.44 20.08 19.66
N LEU A 9 2.62 21.03 20.08
CA LEU A 9 1.25 20.80 20.50
C LEU A 9 0.31 21.02 19.32
N PRO A 10 -0.65 20.12 19.04
CA PRO A 10 -1.70 20.39 18.06
C PRO A 10 -2.56 21.57 18.54
N ASP A 11 -2.96 22.46 17.60
CA ASP A 11 -3.89 23.54 17.88
C ASP A 11 -5.15 23.00 18.57
N ARG A 12 -5.36 23.38 19.80
CA ARG A 12 -6.69 23.26 20.41
C ARG A 12 -7.57 24.29 19.71
N LYS A 13 -8.65 23.86 19.10
CA LYS A 13 -9.70 24.77 18.61
C LYS A 13 -10.07 25.69 19.76
N VAL A 14 -9.71 26.96 19.65
CA VAL A 14 -10.07 27.97 20.64
C VAL A 14 -11.58 28.10 20.62
N CYS A 15 -12.24 27.74 21.71
CA CYS A 15 -13.67 27.93 21.88
C CYS A 15 -13.93 29.45 21.88
N PRO A 16 -14.91 29.98 21.11
CA PRO A 16 -15.13 31.43 20.99
C PRO A 16 -15.47 32.14 22.29
N TRP A 17 -15.65 31.44 23.39
CA TRP A 17 -16.02 31.96 24.70
C TRP A 17 -14.84 32.03 25.70
N HIS A 18 -13.59 31.89 25.24
CA HIS A 18 -12.44 31.98 26.13
C HIS A 18 -12.04 33.42 26.42
N SER A 19 -11.91 33.72 27.71
CA SER A 19 -11.48 34.98 28.24
C SER A 19 -10.03 35.32 27.90
N THR A 20 -9.62 36.57 28.07
CA THR A 20 -8.23 37.01 27.93
C THR A 20 -7.25 36.17 28.79
N CYS A 21 -7.72 35.60 29.90
CA CYS A 21 -6.94 34.70 30.75
C CYS A 21 -6.53 33.41 30.03
N ASP A 22 -7.44 32.80 29.24
CA ASP A 22 -7.15 31.57 28.50
C ASP A 22 -6.13 31.82 27.39
N TYR A 23 -6.17 33.01 26.74
CA TYR A 23 -5.15 33.40 25.77
C TYR A 23 -3.78 33.57 26.44
N MET A 24 -3.71 34.23 27.60
CA MET A 24 -2.47 34.39 28.37
C MET A 24 -1.94 33.06 28.89
N GLU A 25 -2.80 32.13 29.26
CA GLU A 25 -2.40 30.76 29.61
C GLU A 25 -1.89 29.96 28.41
N ALA A 26 -2.54 30.10 27.25
CA ALA A 26 -2.16 29.42 26.02
C ALA A 26 -0.83 29.93 25.43
N SER A 27 -0.45 31.17 25.69
CA SER A 27 0.81 31.80 25.22
C SER A 27 1.97 31.67 26.23
N ARG A 28 1.76 31.09 27.41
CA ARG A 28 2.83 30.86 28.39
C ARG A 28 3.89 29.89 27.87
N ILE A 29 5.16 30.27 28.07
CA ILE A 29 6.26 29.33 27.95
C ILE A 29 6.23 28.37 29.15
N VAL A 30 6.05 27.12 28.88
CA VAL A 30 6.08 26.03 29.89
C VAL A 30 7.38 25.29 29.74
N VAL A 31 8.14 25.20 30.82
CA VAL A 31 9.34 24.39 30.90
C VAL A 31 9.00 23.10 31.66
N ALA A 32 8.86 22.00 30.92
CA ALA A 32 8.63 20.70 31.50
C ALA A 32 9.92 19.88 31.52
N SER A 33 10.17 19.14 32.61
CA SER A 33 11.34 18.29 32.71
C SER A 33 10.97 16.85 33.02
N HIS A 34 11.75 15.92 32.48
CA HIS A 34 11.82 14.53 32.92
C HIS A 34 13.28 14.11 32.95
N MET A 35 13.60 13.15 33.77
CA MET A 35 15.02 12.87 34.03
C MET A 35 15.29 11.38 34.27
N HIS A 36 16.53 11.01 34.01
CA HIS A 36 17.14 9.79 34.51
C HIS A 36 17.82 10.15 35.82
N ALA A 37 17.09 10.07 36.93
CA ALA A 37 17.53 10.58 38.22
C ALA A 37 18.83 9.94 38.74
N GLY A 38 19.08 8.68 38.34
CA GLY A 38 20.27 7.93 38.81
C GLY A 38 21.60 8.43 38.24
N ASP A 39 21.61 9.09 37.10
CA ASP A 39 22.80 9.62 36.41
C ASP A 39 22.78 11.16 36.28
N GLY A 40 21.74 11.80 36.79
CA GLY A 40 21.60 13.27 36.74
C GLY A 40 21.27 13.82 35.33
N ASN A 41 20.86 12.98 34.40
CA ASN A 41 20.49 13.42 33.06
C ASN A 41 19.05 13.97 33.04
N CYS A 42 18.92 15.28 32.83
CA CYS A 42 17.63 15.97 32.80
C CYS A 42 17.25 16.34 31.34
N HIS A 43 16.06 15.94 30.91
CA HIS A 43 15.47 16.35 29.67
C HIS A 43 14.53 17.52 29.90
N VAL A 44 14.80 18.64 29.27
CA VAL A 44 13.93 19.82 29.31
C VAL A 44 13.15 19.91 28.01
N ASN A 45 11.82 20.01 28.11
CA ASN A 45 10.90 20.18 27.00
C ASN A 45 10.19 21.53 27.13
N ILE A 46 10.26 22.33 26.08
CA ILE A 46 9.57 23.62 25.98
C ILE A 46 8.53 23.49 24.86
N PRO A 47 7.27 23.14 25.18
CA PRO A 47 6.21 23.07 24.18
C PRO A 47 5.86 24.49 23.69
N VAL A 48 5.73 24.64 22.36
CA VAL A 48 5.43 25.91 21.71
C VAL A 48 4.37 25.74 20.64
N ASN A 49 3.59 26.80 20.41
CA ASN A 49 2.78 26.91 19.21
C ASN A 49 3.66 27.36 18.05
N SER A 50 3.83 26.50 17.05
CA SER A 50 4.68 26.76 15.89
C SER A 50 4.18 27.87 14.96
N ASN A 51 2.93 28.31 15.12
CA ASN A 51 2.37 29.45 14.40
C ASN A 51 2.68 30.80 15.06
N ASP A 52 3.16 30.76 16.29
CA ASP A 52 3.46 31.97 17.07
C ASP A 52 4.98 32.21 17.05
N ALA A 53 5.41 33.17 16.21
CA ALA A 53 6.82 33.51 16.07
C ALA A 53 7.43 34.07 17.38
N HIS A 54 6.64 34.84 18.14
CA HIS A 54 7.07 35.41 19.41
C HIS A 54 7.28 34.29 20.45
N MET A 55 6.34 33.36 20.53
CA MET A 55 6.47 32.20 21.42
C MET A 55 7.68 31.32 21.05
N LEU A 56 8.02 31.19 19.77
CA LEU A 56 9.22 30.50 19.31
C LEU A 56 10.51 31.20 19.75
N GLU A 57 10.59 32.54 19.61
CA GLU A 57 11.73 33.34 20.06
C GLU A 57 11.90 33.26 21.58
N GLU A 58 10.83 33.43 22.33
CA GLU A 58 10.83 33.35 23.80
C GLU A 58 11.25 31.94 24.29
N ALA A 59 10.85 30.89 23.56
CA ALA A 59 11.30 29.53 23.86
C ALA A 59 12.80 29.32 23.59
N GLU A 60 13.35 29.91 22.53
CA GLU A 60 14.78 29.89 22.24
C GLU A 60 15.59 30.64 23.33
N GLU A 61 15.13 31.82 23.75
CA GLU A 61 15.74 32.58 24.85
C GLU A 61 15.66 31.82 26.18
N THR A 62 14.51 31.20 26.45
CA THR A 62 14.34 30.36 27.66
C THR A 62 15.27 29.16 27.62
N ALA A 63 15.43 28.52 26.47
CA ALA A 63 16.39 27.44 26.31
C ALA A 63 17.84 27.91 26.55
N ALA A 64 18.21 29.09 26.08
CA ALA A 64 19.52 29.68 26.29
C ALA A 64 19.79 29.95 27.77
N ARG A 65 18.81 30.50 28.51
CA ARG A 65 18.91 30.72 29.97
C ARG A 65 19.09 29.42 30.73
N VAL A 66 18.26 28.40 30.42
CA VAL A 66 18.38 27.07 31.03
C VAL A 66 19.76 26.46 30.82
N MET A 67 20.35 26.63 29.62
CA MET A 67 21.70 26.14 29.32
C MET A 67 22.79 26.90 30.07
N ALA A 68 22.67 28.21 30.20
CA ALA A 68 23.60 29.04 30.94
C ALA A 68 23.61 28.66 32.45
N GLU A 69 22.44 28.60 33.08
CA GLU A 69 22.29 28.19 34.45
C GLU A 69 22.83 26.77 34.72
N CYS A 70 22.57 25.84 33.80
CA CYS A 70 23.12 24.49 33.87
C CYS A 70 24.66 24.50 33.90
N GLN A 71 25.30 25.32 33.07
CA GLN A 71 26.76 25.44 33.02
C GLN A 71 27.31 26.11 34.26
N GLU A 72 26.65 27.14 34.79
CA GLU A 72 27.03 27.81 36.07
C GLU A 72 27.00 26.83 37.23
N MET A 73 26.05 25.88 37.27
CA MET A 73 25.98 24.80 38.22
C MET A 73 27.01 23.68 37.98
N GLY A 74 27.90 23.81 37.00
CA GLY A 74 28.87 22.77 36.64
C GLY A 74 28.29 21.62 35.80
N GLY A 75 27.07 21.78 35.25
CA GLY A 75 26.44 20.82 34.38
C GLY A 75 26.92 20.88 32.93
N GLU A 76 26.48 19.90 32.12
CA GLU A 76 26.79 19.77 30.73
C GLU A 76 25.59 20.03 29.84
N VAL A 77 25.77 20.70 28.70
CA VAL A 77 24.68 21.03 27.76
C VAL A 77 24.10 19.82 27.01
N SER A 78 24.70 18.67 27.10
CA SER A 78 24.19 17.44 26.53
C SER A 78 24.67 16.21 27.30
N GLY A 79 23.71 15.40 27.76
CA GLY A 79 23.97 14.12 28.41
C GLY A 79 24.14 12.98 27.39
N GLU A 80 23.07 12.67 26.66
CA GLU A 80 23.00 11.48 25.78
C GLU A 80 22.67 11.80 24.32
N HIS A 81 21.93 12.89 24.03
CA HIS A 81 21.43 13.18 22.68
C HIS A 81 22.44 13.86 21.75
N GLY A 82 23.63 14.18 22.23
CA GLY A 82 24.66 14.90 21.47
C GLY A 82 24.38 16.39 21.34
N ILE A 83 25.33 17.11 20.72
CA ILE A 83 25.31 18.57 20.61
C ILE A 83 24.48 19.02 19.40
N GLY A 84 24.75 18.45 18.23
CA GLY A 84 24.10 18.86 16.98
C GLY A 84 24.32 20.33 16.67
N ILE A 85 23.50 20.87 15.76
CA ILE A 85 23.55 22.29 15.38
C ILE A 85 22.78 23.20 16.33
N THR A 86 21.87 22.66 17.12
CA THR A 86 20.99 23.45 18.00
C THR A 86 21.65 23.79 19.35
N LYS A 87 22.63 22.99 19.79
CA LYS A 87 23.30 23.20 21.08
C LYS A 87 24.75 23.66 20.94
N ILE A 88 25.29 23.74 19.72
CA ILE A 88 26.70 24.06 19.47
C ILE A 88 27.07 25.45 20.02
N SER A 89 26.16 26.42 19.94
CA SER A 89 26.35 27.77 20.48
C SER A 89 26.55 27.83 22.00
N PHE A 90 26.03 26.84 22.71
CA PHE A 90 26.15 26.73 24.17
C PHE A 90 27.39 25.97 24.61
N LEU A 91 28.11 25.32 23.70
CA LEU A 91 29.31 24.57 24.05
C LEU A 91 30.46 25.52 24.44
N GLY A 92 31.08 25.28 25.60
CA GLY A 92 32.21 26.07 26.08
C GLY A 92 33.39 26.09 25.07
N LYS A 93 34.12 27.19 25.01
CA LYS A 93 35.22 27.42 24.04
C LYS A 93 36.25 26.29 24.06
N SER A 94 36.72 25.87 25.26
CA SER A 94 37.72 24.80 25.39
C SER A 94 37.25 23.47 24.77
N LYS A 95 35.99 23.09 24.99
CA LYS A 95 35.42 21.87 24.41
C LYS A 95 35.23 21.99 22.90
N MET A 96 34.89 23.17 22.43
CA MET A 96 34.76 23.46 21.02
C MET A 96 36.10 23.35 20.30
N ASP A 97 37.17 23.89 20.89
CA ASP A 97 38.51 23.82 20.31
C ASP A 97 39.04 22.38 20.30
N ALA A 98 38.79 21.61 21.35
CA ALA A 98 39.11 20.19 21.40
C ALA A 98 38.34 19.37 20.37
N LEU A 99 37.05 19.66 20.15
CA LEU A 99 36.22 18.99 19.15
C LEU A 99 36.69 19.31 17.74
N ARG A 100 37.06 20.56 17.48
CA ARG A 100 37.64 21.00 16.20
C ARG A 100 38.96 20.29 15.91
N ALA A 101 39.87 20.29 16.85
CA ALA A 101 41.16 19.61 16.71
C ALA A 101 40.99 18.10 16.47
N PHE A 102 40.01 17.47 17.15
CA PHE A 102 39.72 16.07 16.90
C PHE A 102 39.20 15.85 15.48
N LYS A 103 38.23 16.67 15.01
CA LYS A 103 37.66 16.56 13.67
C LYS A 103 38.75 16.77 12.58
N GLU A 104 39.58 17.79 12.70
CA GLU A 104 40.69 18.05 11.78
C GLU A 104 41.64 16.85 11.67
N ARG A 105 41.89 16.18 12.78
CA ARG A 105 42.76 14.99 12.79
C ARG A 105 42.12 13.77 12.13
N VAL A 106 40.82 13.49 12.37
CA VAL A 106 40.16 12.24 11.91
C VAL A 106 39.44 12.40 10.57
N ASP A 107 39.11 13.63 10.21
CA ASP A 107 38.36 13.96 8.98
C ASP A 107 38.89 15.26 8.35
N PRO A 108 40.20 15.30 7.94
CA PRO A 108 40.83 16.50 7.45
C PRO A 108 40.23 17.06 6.14
N ARG A 109 39.43 16.27 5.46
CA ARG A 109 38.67 16.70 4.25
C ARG A 109 37.24 17.10 4.52
N ASP A 110 36.83 17.12 5.76
CA ASP A 110 35.44 17.46 6.21
C ASP A 110 34.34 16.71 5.44
N VAL A 111 34.55 15.40 5.23
CA VAL A 111 33.61 14.53 4.50
C VAL A 111 32.46 14.04 5.41
N MET A 112 32.73 13.82 6.69
CA MET A 112 31.76 13.35 7.68
C MET A 112 31.04 14.53 8.32
N ASN A 113 29.75 14.69 8.03
CA ASN A 113 28.96 15.84 8.51
C ASN A 113 29.65 17.19 8.23
N PRO A 114 29.79 17.58 6.97
CA PRO A 114 30.57 18.77 6.59
C PRO A 114 30.11 20.02 7.35
N ALA A 115 31.08 20.83 7.79
CA ALA A 115 30.92 22.07 8.54
C ALA A 115 30.13 21.96 9.86
N LYS A 116 29.76 20.75 10.31
CA LYS A 116 29.08 20.54 11.59
C LYS A 116 30.08 20.28 12.71
N LEU A 117 29.73 20.75 13.93
CA LEU A 117 30.54 20.58 15.14
C LEU A 117 31.90 21.28 15.13
N VAL A 118 32.17 22.17 14.19
CA VAL A 118 33.43 22.91 14.07
C VAL A 118 33.27 24.42 14.21
N HIS A 119 32.06 24.94 14.10
CA HIS A 119 31.75 26.35 14.26
C HIS A 119 30.74 26.56 15.36
N ARG A 120 31.03 27.51 16.27
CA ARG A 120 30.12 27.89 17.36
C ARG A 120 28.94 28.72 16.84
N GLU A 121 29.18 29.56 15.84
CA GLU A 121 28.18 30.38 15.21
C GLU A 121 27.77 29.76 13.87
N LEU A 122 26.49 29.65 13.66
CA LEU A 122 25.93 29.17 12.39
C LEU A 122 25.66 30.39 11.48
N PRO A 123 25.93 30.28 10.18
CA PRO A 123 25.68 31.37 9.22
C PRO A 123 24.19 31.71 9.10
N VAL A 124 23.31 30.75 9.43
CA VAL A 124 21.86 30.91 9.46
C VAL A 124 21.31 30.17 10.69
N ARG A 125 20.23 30.69 11.24
CA ARG A 125 19.52 29.98 12.32
C ARG A 125 18.98 28.65 11.82
N PRO A 126 18.94 27.59 12.65
CA PRO A 126 18.31 26.33 12.29
C PRO A 126 16.86 26.55 11.90
N PHE A 127 16.48 26.09 10.70
CA PHE A 127 15.11 26.24 10.22
C PHE A 127 14.18 25.31 10.98
N THR A 128 13.10 25.85 11.51
CA THR A 128 12.03 25.10 12.13
C THR A 128 10.82 25.08 11.20
N PHE A 129 10.59 23.94 10.56
CA PHE A 129 9.43 23.75 9.69
C PHE A 129 8.15 23.65 10.53
N SER A 130 7.11 24.40 10.14
CA SER A 130 5.80 24.40 10.78
C SER A 130 4.71 23.96 9.82
N PHE A 131 4.13 22.79 10.06
CA PHE A 131 2.95 22.33 9.32
C PHE A 131 1.74 23.24 9.53
N ASN A 132 1.52 23.70 10.78
CA ASN A 132 0.36 24.55 11.10
C ASN A 132 0.44 25.89 10.36
N ARG A 133 1.60 26.54 10.34
CA ARG A 133 1.80 27.76 9.58
C ARG A 133 1.50 27.55 8.09
N LEU A 134 2.06 26.50 7.49
CA LEU A 134 1.82 26.19 6.08
C LEU A 134 0.34 25.89 5.80
N ILE A 135 -0.35 25.18 6.69
CA ILE A 135 -1.78 24.89 6.58
C ILE A 135 -2.59 26.18 6.63
N ASN A 136 -2.27 27.11 7.56
CA ASN A 136 -2.94 28.40 7.68
C ASN A 136 -2.71 29.26 6.44
N ASP A 137 -1.48 29.33 5.93
CA ASP A 137 -1.13 30.05 4.72
C ASP A 137 -1.90 29.52 3.50
N ILE A 138 -1.97 28.20 3.34
CA ILE A 138 -2.73 27.56 2.26
C ILE A 138 -4.23 27.82 2.44
N HIS A 139 -4.75 27.77 3.66
CA HIS A 139 -6.16 28.04 3.95
C HIS A 139 -6.55 29.47 3.53
N ALA A 140 -5.70 30.45 3.84
CA ALA A 140 -5.89 31.84 3.47
C ALA A 140 -5.66 32.11 1.96
N SER A 141 -5.05 31.19 1.23
CA SER A 141 -4.73 31.34 -0.18
C SER A 141 -5.94 31.06 -1.10
N GLY A 142 -5.85 31.55 -2.34
CA GLY A 142 -6.79 31.23 -3.43
C GLY A 142 -6.41 29.98 -4.24
N LEU A 143 -5.55 29.10 -3.72
CA LEU A 143 -5.06 27.94 -4.48
C LEU A 143 -6.20 26.97 -4.82
N PRO A 144 -6.23 26.44 -6.06
CA PRO A 144 -7.09 25.30 -6.38
C PRO A 144 -6.69 24.07 -5.54
N ASP A 145 -7.63 23.16 -5.29
CA ASP A 145 -7.40 21.93 -4.51
C ASP A 145 -6.85 22.15 -3.07
N LYS A 146 -6.94 23.38 -2.52
CA LYS A 146 -6.41 23.69 -1.18
C LYS A 146 -6.92 22.76 -0.10
N GLU A 147 -8.18 22.32 -0.16
CA GLU A 147 -8.76 21.39 0.82
C GLU A 147 -8.07 20.03 0.78
N LYS A 148 -7.68 19.53 -0.40
CA LYS A 148 -6.89 18.30 -0.53
C LYS A 148 -5.50 18.48 0.07
N LEU A 149 -4.85 19.62 -0.17
CA LEU A 149 -3.54 19.95 0.39
C LEU A 149 -3.58 20.06 1.92
N ILE A 150 -4.56 20.75 2.47
CA ILE A 150 -4.78 20.89 3.91
C ILE A 150 -4.99 19.51 4.56
N SER A 151 -5.89 18.70 3.98
CA SER A 151 -6.15 17.36 4.46
C SER A 151 -4.89 16.48 4.47
N LEU A 152 -4.08 16.56 3.42
CA LEU A 152 -2.82 15.84 3.29
C LEU A 152 -1.80 16.28 4.35
N LEU A 153 -1.59 17.58 4.50
CA LEU A 153 -0.67 18.15 5.49
C LEU A 153 -1.12 17.83 6.92
N SER A 154 -2.41 17.98 7.23
CA SER A 154 -3.00 17.63 8.52
C SER A 154 -2.79 16.13 8.84
N THR A 155 -2.86 15.28 7.83
CA THR A 155 -2.61 13.85 7.99
C THR A 155 -1.15 13.53 8.33
N VAL A 156 -0.18 14.21 7.70
CA VAL A 156 1.24 13.89 7.88
C VAL A 156 1.90 14.62 9.06
N GLN A 157 1.34 15.74 9.52
CA GLN A 157 1.91 16.54 10.62
C GLN A 157 2.03 15.77 11.95
N VAL A 158 1.12 14.84 12.21
CA VAL A 158 1.11 14.04 13.44
C VAL A 158 2.24 12.99 13.48
N CYS A 159 3.13 12.96 12.49
CA CYS A 159 4.21 11.99 12.40
C CYS A 159 5.24 12.17 13.52
N THR A 160 5.29 11.24 14.47
CA THR A 160 6.25 11.24 15.59
C THR A 160 7.68 10.85 15.20
N ARG A 161 7.95 10.63 13.91
CA ARG A 161 9.27 10.29 13.36
C ARG A 161 9.90 9.00 13.92
N CYS A 162 9.15 8.13 14.58
CA CYS A 162 9.63 6.92 15.25
C CYS A 162 10.24 5.85 14.32
N GLY A 163 9.94 5.88 13.02
CA GLY A 163 10.50 4.96 12.02
C GLY A 163 9.93 3.55 11.99
N LYS A 164 8.93 3.17 12.81
CA LYS A 164 8.33 1.82 12.84
C LYS A 164 7.75 1.38 11.48
N CYS A 165 7.32 2.33 10.65
CA CYS A 165 6.86 2.07 9.27
C CYS A 165 7.96 1.56 8.32
N LYS A 166 9.23 1.76 8.67
CA LYS A 166 10.39 1.34 7.88
C LYS A 166 10.45 -0.17 7.68
N GLN A 167 10.18 -0.94 8.74
CA GLN A 167 10.33 -2.40 8.76
C GLN A 167 9.40 -3.12 7.76
N VAL A 168 8.23 -2.56 7.49
CA VAL A 168 7.19 -3.17 6.63
C VAL A 168 7.15 -2.57 5.22
N CYS A 169 7.91 -1.52 4.96
CA CYS A 169 7.90 -0.84 3.67
C CYS A 169 8.74 -1.58 2.62
N SER A 170 8.12 -1.94 1.51
CA SER A 170 8.81 -2.58 0.39
C SER A 170 9.85 -1.68 -0.28
N MET A 171 9.71 -0.35 -0.15
CA MET A 171 10.64 0.63 -0.72
C MET A 171 11.81 0.97 0.21
N CYS A 172 11.82 0.47 1.45
CA CYS A 172 12.91 0.68 2.39
C CYS A 172 13.95 -0.42 2.24
N TYR A 173 14.99 -0.15 1.46
CA TYR A 173 16.14 -1.03 1.28
C TYR A 173 17.40 -0.20 0.93
N PRO A 174 18.62 -0.71 1.21
CA PRO A 174 19.86 0.07 1.15
C PRO A 174 20.10 0.73 -0.19
N GLU A 175 19.85 0.04 -1.30
CA GLU A 175 20.12 0.51 -2.66
C GLU A 175 19.26 1.72 -3.07
N ARG A 176 18.19 2.02 -2.30
CA ARG A 176 17.26 3.13 -2.58
C ARG A 176 17.36 4.30 -1.62
N SER A 177 18.31 4.27 -0.70
CA SER A 177 18.44 5.30 0.32
C SER A 177 17.27 5.33 1.32
N MET A 178 17.47 5.98 2.44
CA MET A 178 16.47 6.11 3.50
C MET A 178 15.35 7.12 3.16
N GLN A 179 15.52 7.97 2.15
CA GLN A 179 14.54 9.00 1.80
C GLN A 179 13.18 8.42 1.36
N TYR A 180 13.16 7.22 0.78
CA TYR A 180 11.95 6.62 0.23
C TYR A 180 11.13 5.78 1.23
N HIS A 181 11.51 5.67 2.48
CA HIS A 181 10.64 5.01 3.46
C HIS A 181 9.54 5.97 4.00
N PRO A 182 8.41 5.48 4.53
CA PRO A 182 7.23 6.32 4.78
C PRO A 182 7.50 7.52 5.69
N ARG A 183 8.24 7.35 6.80
CA ARG A 183 8.60 8.46 7.69
C ARG A 183 9.25 9.63 6.93
N ASN A 184 10.28 9.33 6.14
CA ASN A 184 11.01 10.38 5.43
C ASN A 184 10.16 10.98 4.32
N LYS A 185 9.33 10.19 3.64
CA LYS A 185 8.36 10.72 2.66
C LYS A 185 7.42 11.73 3.30
N ASN A 186 6.85 11.42 4.46
CA ASN A 186 5.94 12.33 5.15
C ASN A 186 6.64 13.65 5.52
N MET A 187 7.91 13.58 5.97
CA MET A 187 8.70 14.78 6.29
C MET A 187 9.04 15.61 5.04
N VAL A 188 9.63 14.95 4.03
CA VAL A 188 10.06 15.60 2.78
C VAL A 188 8.86 16.18 2.03
N LEU A 189 7.71 15.52 2.09
CA LEU A 189 6.47 15.99 1.49
C LEU A 189 6.07 17.37 1.99
N GLY A 190 6.04 17.58 3.32
CA GLY A 190 5.73 18.88 3.89
C GLY A 190 6.67 19.97 3.40
N MET A 191 7.98 19.70 3.43
CA MET A 191 9.00 20.65 2.96
C MET A 191 8.89 20.98 1.46
N LEU A 192 8.59 19.97 0.62
CA LEU A 192 8.41 20.18 -0.82
C LEU A 192 7.11 20.95 -1.12
N LEU A 193 6.03 20.68 -0.41
CA LEU A 193 4.78 21.43 -0.56
C LEU A 193 4.95 22.89 -0.13
N GLU A 194 5.68 23.14 0.96
CA GLU A 194 6.04 24.51 1.36
C GLU A 194 6.85 25.21 0.26
N ALA A 195 7.84 24.53 -0.31
CA ALA A 195 8.65 25.08 -1.41
C ALA A 195 7.80 25.36 -2.67
N VAL A 196 6.85 24.49 -3.00
CA VAL A 196 5.89 24.69 -4.10
C VAL A 196 5.03 25.93 -3.83
N TYR A 197 4.46 26.03 -2.63
CA TYR A 197 3.64 27.16 -2.22
C TYR A 197 4.39 28.49 -2.38
N TYR A 198 5.59 28.61 -1.81
CA TYR A 198 6.38 29.84 -1.93
C TYR A 198 6.91 30.10 -3.34
N SER A 199 7.14 29.08 -4.14
CA SER A 199 7.46 29.26 -5.56
C SER A 199 6.30 29.89 -6.32
N GLN A 200 5.08 29.45 -6.10
CA GLN A 200 3.87 30.04 -6.69
C GLN A 200 3.66 31.48 -6.24
N VAL A 201 3.76 31.73 -4.93
CA VAL A 201 3.54 33.08 -4.36
C VAL A 201 4.59 34.09 -4.84
N ASN A 202 5.86 33.70 -4.87
CA ASN A 202 6.96 34.61 -5.18
C ASN A 202 7.23 34.77 -6.69
N LYS A 203 7.01 33.71 -7.48
CA LYS A 203 7.36 33.67 -8.90
C LYS A 203 6.15 33.60 -9.84
N GLY A 204 4.94 33.43 -9.29
CA GLY A 204 3.73 33.22 -10.08
C GLY A 204 3.67 31.89 -10.82
N ALA A 205 4.66 31.02 -10.62
CA ALA A 205 4.75 29.69 -11.27
C ALA A 205 5.42 28.67 -10.36
N ILE A 206 5.09 27.40 -10.54
CA ILE A 206 5.73 26.29 -9.83
C ILE A 206 7.04 25.92 -10.54
N ASP A 207 8.09 25.70 -9.76
CA ASP A 207 9.36 25.19 -10.28
C ASP A 207 9.23 23.71 -10.69
N ASP A 208 9.49 23.40 -11.95
CA ASP A 208 9.43 22.05 -12.52
C ASP A 208 10.33 21.03 -11.77
N ASN A 209 11.42 21.48 -11.16
CA ASN A 209 12.28 20.60 -10.35
C ASN A 209 11.56 20.14 -9.10
N LEU A 210 10.80 21.02 -8.44
CA LEU A 210 10.01 20.67 -7.25
C LEU A 210 8.95 19.64 -7.61
N LEU A 211 8.24 19.83 -8.73
CA LEU A 211 7.24 18.86 -9.21
C LEU A 211 7.88 17.51 -9.58
N ARG A 212 9.08 17.53 -10.17
CA ARG A 212 9.82 16.28 -10.45
C ARG A 212 10.23 15.55 -9.18
N TRP A 213 10.66 16.25 -8.15
CA TRP A 213 11.00 15.64 -6.85
C TRP A 213 9.78 15.09 -6.13
N LEU A 214 8.66 15.80 -6.14
CA LEU A 214 7.39 15.30 -5.60
C LEU A 214 6.94 14.04 -6.33
N ARG A 215 7.03 14.01 -7.66
CA ARG A 215 6.72 12.83 -8.48
C ARG A 215 7.62 11.64 -8.12
N ASP A 216 8.94 11.84 -8.09
CA ASP A 216 9.88 10.79 -7.72
C ASP A 216 9.56 10.22 -6.33
N LEU A 217 9.24 11.09 -5.37
CA LEU A 217 8.87 10.70 -4.01
C LEU A 217 7.64 9.78 -3.99
N VAL A 218 6.59 10.09 -4.76
CA VAL A 218 5.33 9.33 -4.76
C VAL A 218 5.39 8.08 -5.63
N GLU A 219 6.18 8.06 -6.69
CA GLU A 219 6.41 6.86 -7.50
C GLU A 219 7.08 5.75 -6.68
N HIS A 220 7.93 6.10 -5.72
CA HIS A 220 8.52 5.17 -4.76
C HIS A 220 7.52 4.71 -3.67
N CYS A 221 6.24 4.63 -3.99
CA CYS A 221 5.20 4.08 -3.15
C CYS A 221 4.32 3.11 -3.93
N THR A 222 4.13 1.90 -3.41
CA THR A 222 3.19 0.91 -3.98
C THR A 222 1.77 1.06 -3.47
N ALA A 223 1.49 2.07 -2.65
CA ALA A 223 0.20 2.30 -1.98
C ALA A 223 -0.37 1.08 -1.23
N CYS A 224 0.51 0.20 -0.72
CA CYS A 224 0.14 -1.09 -0.14
C CYS A 224 -0.47 -1.02 1.27
N GLY A 225 -0.54 0.14 1.90
CA GLY A 225 -1.13 0.35 3.23
C GLY A 225 -0.40 -0.29 4.44
N ARG A 226 0.64 -1.11 4.25
CA ARG A 226 1.32 -1.82 5.35
C ARG A 226 1.90 -0.89 6.42
N CYS A 227 2.36 0.30 6.03
CA CYS A 227 2.90 1.29 6.96
C CYS A 227 1.85 1.77 7.97
N LEU A 228 0.57 1.82 7.60
CA LEU A 228 -0.53 2.17 8.50
C LEU A 228 -0.65 1.18 9.66
N ALA A 229 -0.51 -0.12 9.40
CA ALA A 229 -0.63 -1.16 10.43
C ALA A 229 0.42 -0.99 11.55
N ASN A 230 1.64 -0.58 11.19
CA ASN A 230 2.76 -0.38 12.13
C ASN A 230 2.87 1.04 12.67
N CYS A 231 2.05 1.97 12.20
CA CYS A 231 2.10 3.36 12.64
C CYS A 231 1.33 3.54 13.96
N PRO A 232 1.97 4.02 15.03
CA PRO A 232 1.28 4.24 16.31
C PRO A 232 0.20 5.34 16.21
N VAL A 233 0.43 6.35 15.38
CA VAL A 233 -0.50 7.47 15.13
C VAL A 233 -1.33 7.28 13.86
N LYS A 234 -1.31 6.08 13.25
CA LYS A 234 -2.19 5.66 12.15
C LYS A 234 -2.15 6.53 10.89
N ILE A 235 -0.98 7.02 10.49
CA ILE A 235 -0.82 7.77 9.23
C ILE A 235 -0.99 6.84 8.02
N PRO A 236 -1.98 7.07 7.14
CA PRO A 236 -2.19 6.28 5.94
C PRO A 236 -1.28 6.76 4.79
N SER A 237 0.05 6.61 4.93
CA SER A 237 1.02 7.12 3.95
C SER A 237 0.81 6.58 2.52
N GLY A 238 0.07 5.49 2.36
CA GLY A 238 -0.37 4.99 1.04
C GLY A 238 -1.39 5.92 0.40
N GLU A 239 -2.39 6.38 1.16
CA GLU A 239 -3.41 7.34 0.72
C GLU A 239 -2.78 8.70 0.43
N VAL A 240 -1.89 9.17 1.32
CA VAL A 240 -1.11 10.39 1.10
C VAL A 240 -0.41 10.36 -0.28
N ALA A 241 0.20 9.24 -0.64
CA ALA A 241 0.84 9.09 -1.94
C ALA A 241 -0.17 9.08 -3.12
N LEU A 242 -1.35 8.51 -2.94
CA LEU A 242 -2.41 8.51 -3.97
C LEU A 242 -2.98 9.91 -4.18
N THR A 243 -3.30 10.64 -3.10
CA THR A 243 -3.77 12.03 -3.16
C THR A 243 -2.76 12.94 -3.85
N LEU A 244 -1.46 12.79 -3.51
CA LEU A 244 -0.44 13.60 -4.16
C LEU A 244 -0.26 13.26 -5.65
N ARG A 245 -0.46 12.00 -6.06
CA ARG A 245 -0.47 11.65 -7.49
C ARG A 245 -1.61 12.35 -8.24
N SER A 246 -2.79 12.43 -7.61
CA SER A 246 -3.94 13.15 -8.16
C SER A 246 -3.61 14.64 -8.33
N LEU A 247 -3.07 15.30 -7.30
CA LEU A 247 -2.65 16.70 -7.38
C LEU A 247 -1.61 16.94 -8.50
N LEU A 248 -0.61 16.04 -8.62
CA LEU A 248 0.39 16.14 -9.68
C LEU A 248 -0.20 15.92 -11.08
N GLU A 249 -1.23 15.07 -11.20
CA GLU A 249 -1.91 14.85 -12.47
C GLU A 249 -2.75 16.07 -12.88
N HIS A 250 -3.43 16.74 -11.94
CA HIS A 250 -4.14 18.00 -12.18
C HIS A 250 -3.20 19.12 -12.65
N GLU A 251 -1.99 19.18 -12.11
CA GLU A 251 -0.96 20.15 -12.54
C GLU A 251 -0.21 19.72 -13.82
N ASN A 252 -0.70 18.73 -14.56
CA ASN A 252 -0.05 18.13 -15.74
C ASN A 252 1.41 17.68 -15.48
N ALA A 253 1.76 17.48 -14.23
CA ALA A 253 3.05 16.98 -13.78
C ALA A 253 3.07 15.46 -13.60
N GLY A 254 2.02 14.77 -14.02
CA GLY A 254 1.90 13.30 -14.05
C GLY A 254 2.98 12.67 -14.96
N GLY A 255 3.48 11.50 -14.56
CA GLY A 255 4.72 10.97 -15.11
C GLY A 255 4.61 10.20 -16.43
N HIS A 256 3.40 9.87 -16.92
CA HIS A 256 3.26 8.84 -17.94
C HIS A 256 2.10 9.11 -18.94
N PRO A 257 2.29 10.02 -19.93
CA PRO A 257 1.22 10.41 -20.85
C PRO A 257 0.65 9.23 -21.69
N ILE A 258 1.49 8.27 -22.07
CA ILE A 258 1.04 7.08 -22.80
C ILE A 258 0.15 6.21 -21.92
N LYS A 259 0.49 6.05 -20.64
CA LYS A 259 -0.34 5.32 -19.67
C LYS A 259 -1.68 6.00 -19.48
N LYS A 260 -1.69 7.32 -19.31
CA LYS A 260 -2.90 8.14 -19.16
C LYS A 260 -3.85 7.90 -20.34
N ARG A 261 -3.39 8.13 -21.58
CA ARG A 261 -4.19 7.90 -22.79
C ARG A 261 -4.71 6.46 -22.91
N ALA A 262 -3.89 5.48 -22.55
CA ALA A 262 -4.31 4.08 -22.56
C ALA A 262 -5.40 3.80 -21.53
N LEU A 263 -5.31 4.36 -20.33
CA LEU A 263 -6.31 4.21 -19.27
C LEU A 263 -7.60 4.95 -19.63
N GLU A 264 -7.54 6.18 -20.15
CA GLU A 264 -8.68 6.95 -20.66
C GLU A 264 -9.42 6.15 -21.74
N TRP A 265 -8.68 5.58 -22.70
CA TRP A 265 -9.29 4.74 -23.72
C TRP A 265 -9.96 3.49 -23.13
N LEU A 266 -9.35 2.83 -22.15
CA LEU A 266 -9.92 1.64 -21.52
C LEU A 266 -11.18 1.94 -20.71
N VAL A 267 -11.19 3.05 -19.96
CA VAL A 267 -12.30 3.39 -19.06
C VAL A 267 -13.54 3.90 -19.77
N HIS A 268 -13.39 4.45 -20.96
CA HIS A 268 -14.52 4.93 -21.77
C HIS A 268 -15.56 3.83 -22.06
N ASP A 269 -15.14 2.55 -22.22
CA ASP A 269 -16.01 1.39 -22.32
C ASP A 269 -15.33 0.18 -21.69
N VAL A 270 -15.41 0.11 -20.36
CA VAL A 270 -14.77 -0.93 -19.55
C VAL A 270 -15.24 -2.33 -19.95
N SER A 271 -16.52 -2.47 -20.25
CA SER A 271 -17.13 -3.78 -20.51
C SER A 271 -16.68 -4.42 -21.83
N SER A 272 -16.31 -3.63 -22.81
CA SER A 272 -15.88 -4.08 -24.14
C SER A 272 -14.36 -3.95 -24.35
N ARG A 273 -13.78 -2.78 -24.01
CA ARG A 273 -12.38 -2.47 -24.32
C ARG A 273 -11.39 -3.22 -23.43
N VAL A 274 -11.69 -3.37 -22.13
CA VAL A 274 -10.78 -4.08 -21.21
C VAL A 274 -10.67 -5.57 -21.56
N PRO A 275 -11.75 -6.33 -21.84
CA PRO A 275 -11.63 -7.71 -22.31
C PRO A 275 -10.87 -7.84 -23.64
N LYS A 276 -11.10 -6.93 -24.60
CA LYS A 276 -10.36 -6.91 -25.87
C LYS A 276 -8.86 -6.67 -25.64
N ALA A 277 -8.51 -5.67 -24.84
CA ALA A 277 -7.13 -5.38 -24.48
C ALA A 277 -6.44 -6.55 -23.75
N ALA A 278 -7.14 -7.23 -22.84
CA ALA A 278 -6.63 -8.43 -22.17
C ALA A 278 -6.35 -9.57 -23.15
N LYS A 279 -7.24 -9.78 -24.13
CA LYS A 279 -7.08 -10.79 -25.18
C LYS A 279 -5.89 -10.47 -26.11
N MET A 280 -5.74 -9.19 -26.48
CA MET A 280 -4.57 -8.72 -27.24
C MET A 280 -3.26 -8.87 -26.45
N ALA A 281 -3.27 -8.55 -25.16
CA ALA A 281 -2.11 -8.73 -24.28
C ALA A 281 -1.71 -10.20 -24.16
N SER A 282 -2.68 -11.11 -24.04
CA SER A 282 -2.43 -12.56 -24.00
C SER A 282 -1.83 -13.08 -25.32
N LEU A 283 -2.33 -12.59 -26.46
CA LEU A 283 -1.79 -12.92 -27.77
C LEU A 283 -0.38 -12.34 -27.97
N GLY A 284 -0.21 -11.07 -27.64
CA GLY A 284 1.10 -10.39 -27.67
C GLY A 284 2.15 -11.09 -26.82
N GLN A 285 1.77 -11.61 -25.65
CA GLN A 285 2.68 -12.38 -24.79
C GLN A 285 3.12 -13.70 -25.44
N LYS A 286 2.23 -14.40 -26.18
CA LYS A 286 2.61 -15.61 -26.89
C LYS A 286 3.64 -15.33 -27.99
N VAL A 287 3.42 -14.23 -28.75
CA VAL A 287 4.36 -13.77 -29.79
C VAL A 287 5.69 -13.33 -29.14
N GLN A 288 5.63 -12.55 -28.08
CA GLN A 288 6.80 -12.10 -27.32
C GLN A 288 7.63 -13.28 -26.80
N ASN A 289 7.02 -14.29 -26.19
CA ASN A 289 7.72 -15.45 -25.68
C ASN A 289 8.47 -16.23 -26.78
N LYS A 290 7.93 -16.25 -28.00
CA LYS A 290 8.61 -16.83 -29.19
C LYS A 290 9.77 -15.93 -29.65
N LEU A 291 9.54 -14.63 -29.80
CA LEU A 291 10.55 -13.67 -30.26
C LEU A 291 11.73 -13.53 -29.29
N LEU A 292 11.46 -13.53 -27.98
CA LEU A 292 12.51 -13.46 -26.95
C LEU A 292 13.46 -14.68 -26.97
N GLY A 293 13.04 -15.80 -27.55
CA GLY A 293 13.94 -16.94 -27.81
C GLY A 293 15.08 -16.60 -28.78
N VAL A 294 14.83 -15.66 -29.71
CA VAL A 294 15.77 -15.30 -30.81
C VAL A 294 16.56 -14.02 -30.49
N VAL A 295 16.10 -13.19 -29.56
CA VAL A 295 16.76 -11.90 -29.23
C VAL A 295 18.06 -12.13 -28.46
N PRO A 296 19.22 -11.52 -28.90
CA PRO A 296 20.50 -11.62 -28.22
C PRO A 296 20.45 -11.14 -26.76
N SER A 297 21.23 -11.79 -25.90
CA SER A 297 21.27 -11.51 -24.45
C SER A 297 21.66 -10.05 -24.11
N VAL A 298 22.48 -9.41 -24.95
CA VAL A 298 22.89 -8.00 -24.80
C VAL A 298 21.69 -7.06 -24.96
N TRP A 299 20.82 -7.30 -25.92
CA TRP A 299 19.60 -6.51 -26.13
C TRP A 299 18.60 -6.71 -25.00
N LYS A 300 18.47 -7.94 -24.48
CA LYS A 300 17.61 -8.23 -23.31
C LYS A 300 18.02 -7.44 -22.07
N LYS A 301 19.33 -7.26 -21.85
CA LYS A 301 19.84 -6.46 -20.72
C LYS A 301 19.53 -4.95 -20.85
N ARG A 302 19.44 -4.42 -22.07
CA ARG A 302 19.09 -3.02 -22.32
C ARG A 302 17.60 -2.73 -22.17
N MET A 303 16.74 -3.73 -22.31
CA MET A 303 15.28 -3.58 -22.16
C MET A 303 14.93 -3.51 -20.66
N GLN A 304 14.75 -2.33 -20.13
CA GLN A 304 14.42 -2.11 -18.71
C GLN A 304 13.01 -2.60 -18.35
N SER A 305 12.07 -2.64 -19.30
CA SER A 305 10.71 -3.11 -19.04
C SER A 305 10.67 -4.61 -18.81
N PRO A 306 10.02 -5.08 -17.73
CA PRO A 306 9.87 -6.51 -17.46
C PRO A 306 9.01 -7.25 -18.48
N ILE A 307 8.23 -6.53 -19.28
CA ILE A 307 7.48 -7.10 -20.40
C ILE A 307 8.46 -7.58 -21.48
N PHE A 308 9.54 -6.84 -21.73
CA PHE A 308 10.51 -7.16 -22.77
C PHE A 308 11.75 -7.91 -22.25
N ALA A 309 12.01 -7.87 -20.94
CA ALA A 309 13.22 -8.44 -20.36
C ALA A 309 13.20 -9.97 -20.15
N GLY A 310 12.07 -10.62 -20.32
CA GLY A 310 11.95 -12.07 -20.11
C GLY A 310 10.56 -12.62 -20.44
N SER A 311 10.47 -13.94 -20.54
CA SER A 311 9.19 -14.64 -20.73
C SER A 311 8.23 -14.33 -19.61
N GLY A 312 6.98 -14.00 -19.94
CA GLY A 312 5.92 -13.82 -18.97
C GLY A 312 5.20 -15.13 -18.65
N PRO A 313 4.51 -15.23 -17.51
CA PRO A 313 3.66 -16.37 -17.20
C PRO A 313 2.53 -16.49 -18.23
N LYS A 314 2.11 -17.70 -18.54
CA LYS A 314 1.00 -17.94 -19.48
C LYS A 314 -0.29 -17.36 -18.91
N MET A 315 -0.86 -16.36 -19.58
CA MET A 315 -2.21 -15.84 -19.33
C MET A 315 -3.25 -16.64 -20.08
N GLY A 316 -4.45 -16.78 -19.52
CA GLY A 316 -5.57 -17.45 -20.17
C GLY A 316 -6.01 -16.71 -21.45
N TYR A 317 -6.44 -17.44 -22.46
CA TYR A 317 -7.02 -16.87 -23.68
C TYR A 317 -8.54 -16.72 -23.58
N THR A 318 -9.18 -17.63 -22.84
CA THR A 318 -10.61 -17.59 -22.53
C THR A 318 -10.85 -16.81 -21.25
N ASN A 319 -11.87 -15.97 -21.24
CA ASN A 319 -12.29 -15.25 -20.04
C ASN A 319 -13.48 -15.95 -19.35
N LEU A 320 -13.74 -15.60 -18.09
CA LEU A 320 -14.80 -16.17 -17.29
C LEU A 320 -16.19 -15.98 -17.92
N TYR A 321 -16.43 -14.84 -18.55
CA TYR A 321 -17.72 -14.47 -19.18
C TYR A 321 -18.06 -15.39 -20.36
N GLU A 322 -17.07 -15.65 -21.21
CA GLU A 322 -17.17 -16.59 -22.35
C GLU A 322 -17.19 -18.04 -21.87
N SER A 323 -16.31 -18.37 -20.90
CA SER A 323 -16.15 -19.71 -20.35
C SER A 323 -17.42 -20.26 -19.71
N LEU A 324 -18.14 -19.41 -18.98
CA LEU A 324 -19.41 -19.75 -18.32
C LEU A 324 -20.64 -19.30 -19.11
N ARG A 325 -20.49 -18.65 -20.27
CA ARG A 325 -21.60 -18.12 -21.07
C ARG A 325 -22.56 -17.27 -20.20
N LEU A 326 -22.03 -16.30 -19.45
CA LEU A 326 -22.78 -15.53 -18.44
C LEU A 326 -23.98 -14.74 -19.04
N HIS A 327 -23.99 -14.51 -20.34
CA HIS A 327 -25.15 -13.95 -21.06
C HIS A 327 -26.40 -14.85 -21.03
N ARG A 328 -26.28 -16.13 -20.68
CA ARG A 328 -27.39 -17.10 -20.58
C ARG A 328 -27.94 -17.23 -19.18
N GLY A 329 -27.46 -16.45 -18.24
CA GLY A 329 -27.76 -16.47 -16.82
C GLY A 329 -26.49 -16.29 -16.00
N SER A 330 -26.54 -15.41 -15.05
CA SER A 330 -25.38 -14.97 -14.25
C SER A 330 -25.50 -15.30 -12.76
N VAL A 331 -26.56 -16.00 -12.37
CA VAL A 331 -26.76 -16.52 -11.02
C VAL A 331 -26.64 -18.04 -11.06
N PHE A 332 -25.84 -18.58 -10.16
CA PHE A 332 -25.64 -20.02 -9.99
C PHE A 332 -26.15 -20.42 -8.61
N ALA A 333 -26.88 -21.52 -8.51
CA ALA A 333 -27.35 -22.06 -7.23
C ALA A 333 -26.96 -23.54 -7.11
N PRO A 334 -26.59 -24.03 -5.89
CA PRO A 334 -26.22 -25.43 -5.69
C PRO A 334 -27.44 -26.38 -5.70
N ARG A 335 -28.63 -25.84 -5.47
CA ARG A 335 -29.92 -26.53 -5.43
C ARG A 335 -31.04 -25.59 -5.87
N GLU A 336 -32.27 -26.08 -5.91
CA GLU A 336 -33.45 -25.25 -6.16
C GLU A 336 -33.50 -24.07 -5.19
N VAL A 337 -33.90 -22.91 -5.73
CA VAL A 337 -33.95 -21.66 -4.95
C VAL A 337 -35.12 -21.68 -3.99
N THR A 338 -34.83 -21.51 -2.73
CA THR A 338 -35.83 -21.32 -1.68
C THR A 338 -35.77 -19.89 -1.16
N PRO A 339 -36.92 -19.31 -0.70
CA PRO A 339 -36.90 -17.98 -0.08
C PRO A 339 -35.84 -17.90 1.05
N GLY A 340 -35.04 -16.84 1.06
CA GLY A 340 -33.95 -16.66 2.02
C GLY A 340 -32.69 -17.46 1.74
N MET A 341 -32.56 -18.08 0.55
CA MET A 341 -31.31 -18.75 0.18
C MET A 341 -30.13 -17.77 0.24
N PRO A 342 -29.05 -18.11 0.98
CA PRO A 342 -27.86 -17.26 1.05
C PRO A 342 -27.23 -17.09 -0.33
N CYS A 343 -26.98 -15.84 -0.70
CA CYS A 343 -26.38 -15.51 -2.00
C CYS A 343 -25.21 -14.55 -1.82
N VAL A 344 -24.15 -14.79 -2.58
CA VAL A 344 -22.96 -13.94 -2.64
C VAL A 344 -22.93 -13.22 -3.98
N LEU A 345 -22.85 -11.89 -3.96
CA LEU A 345 -22.52 -11.11 -5.15
C LEU A 345 -21.00 -11.14 -5.33
N TYR A 346 -20.54 -11.92 -6.31
CA TYR A 346 -19.12 -12.11 -6.58
C TYR A 346 -18.62 -11.14 -7.66
N PHE A 347 -17.65 -10.31 -7.31
CA PHE A 347 -16.94 -9.39 -8.20
C PHE A 347 -15.59 -10.00 -8.61
N PRO A 348 -15.46 -10.60 -9.82
CA PRO A 348 -14.26 -11.34 -10.20
C PRO A 348 -13.05 -10.44 -10.53
N GLY A 349 -13.27 -9.15 -10.86
CA GLY A 349 -12.24 -8.22 -11.30
C GLY A 349 -11.50 -8.68 -12.57
N CYS A 350 -10.50 -7.90 -13.02
CA CYS A 350 -9.74 -8.23 -14.24
C CYS A 350 -8.92 -9.53 -14.09
N GLY A 351 -8.34 -9.72 -12.92
CA GLY A 351 -7.45 -10.85 -12.66
C GLY A 351 -8.15 -12.19 -12.68
N GLY A 352 -9.27 -12.30 -11.95
CA GLY A 352 -10.06 -13.53 -11.82
C GLY A 352 -11.00 -13.80 -12.99
N SER A 353 -11.25 -12.81 -13.86
CA SER A 353 -12.13 -12.99 -15.00
C SER A 353 -11.44 -13.03 -16.37
N LEU A 354 -10.41 -12.17 -16.57
CA LEU A 354 -9.82 -11.98 -17.89
C LEU A 354 -8.46 -12.68 -18.06
N PHE A 355 -7.63 -12.64 -17.02
CA PHE A 355 -6.26 -13.19 -17.10
C PHE A 355 -6.17 -14.62 -16.59
N TYR A 356 -6.93 -14.95 -15.53
CA TYR A 356 -6.94 -16.26 -14.86
C TYR A 356 -8.36 -16.67 -14.52
N ASP A 357 -9.17 -17.05 -15.52
CA ASP A 357 -10.55 -17.53 -15.35
C ASP A 357 -10.67 -18.66 -14.32
N ARG A 358 -9.60 -19.44 -14.14
CA ARG A 358 -9.52 -20.51 -13.13
C ARG A 358 -9.74 -20.01 -11.71
N ILE A 359 -9.32 -18.77 -11.39
CA ILE A 359 -9.56 -18.15 -10.07
C ILE A 359 -11.05 -17.88 -9.89
N GLY A 360 -11.69 -17.29 -10.91
CA GLY A 360 -13.13 -17.03 -10.87
C GLY A 360 -13.96 -18.30 -10.80
N LEU A 361 -13.58 -19.32 -11.58
CA LEU A 361 -14.23 -20.64 -11.53
C LEU A 361 -14.08 -21.29 -10.14
N ALA A 362 -12.88 -21.26 -9.55
CA ALA A 362 -12.64 -21.79 -8.22
C ALA A 362 -13.45 -21.06 -7.14
N ALA A 363 -13.55 -19.71 -7.25
CA ALA A 363 -14.36 -18.90 -6.34
C ALA A 363 -15.85 -19.31 -6.37
N ILE A 364 -16.43 -19.41 -7.58
CA ILE A 364 -17.84 -19.80 -7.75
C ILE A 364 -18.07 -21.21 -7.20
N MET A 365 -17.21 -22.17 -7.54
CA MET A 365 -17.32 -23.55 -7.08
C MET A 365 -17.28 -23.67 -5.56
N LEU A 366 -16.30 -23.04 -4.92
CA LEU A 366 -16.16 -23.08 -3.46
C LEU A 366 -17.36 -22.47 -2.76
N LEU A 367 -17.90 -21.36 -3.27
CA LEU A 367 -19.11 -20.72 -2.72
C LEU A 367 -20.34 -21.61 -2.89
N LEU A 368 -20.52 -22.26 -4.05
CA LEU A 368 -21.61 -23.22 -4.27
C LEU A 368 -21.46 -24.44 -3.36
N HIS A 369 -20.24 -24.96 -3.21
CA HIS A 369 -19.95 -26.10 -2.32
C HIS A 369 -20.33 -25.80 -0.86
N THR A 370 -20.12 -24.56 -0.41
CA THR A 370 -20.51 -24.10 0.92
C THR A 370 -21.99 -23.64 1.00
N GLY A 371 -22.85 -24.07 0.06
CA GLY A 371 -24.29 -23.88 0.08
C GLY A 371 -24.80 -22.50 -0.35
N HIS A 372 -23.92 -21.58 -0.81
CA HIS A 372 -24.33 -20.26 -1.27
C HIS A 372 -24.71 -20.25 -2.75
N ALA A 373 -25.77 -19.54 -3.10
CA ALA A 373 -25.94 -19.08 -4.48
C ALA A 373 -24.89 -18.00 -4.79
N VAL A 374 -24.49 -17.89 -6.06
CA VAL A 374 -23.46 -16.95 -6.52
C VAL A 374 -23.97 -16.15 -7.70
N ALA A 375 -24.11 -14.84 -7.51
CA ALA A 375 -24.41 -13.91 -8.60
C ALA A 375 -23.11 -13.26 -9.09
N VAL A 376 -22.91 -13.28 -10.42
CA VAL A 376 -21.72 -12.70 -11.07
C VAL A 376 -22.21 -11.65 -12.07
N PRO A 377 -21.64 -10.43 -12.11
CA PRO A 377 -21.98 -9.47 -13.16
C PRO A 377 -21.78 -10.11 -14.54
N PRO A 378 -22.80 -10.08 -15.44
CA PRO A 378 -22.72 -10.74 -16.75
C PRO A 378 -21.77 -10.05 -17.71
N ARG A 379 -21.32 -8.85 -17.40
CA ARG A 379 -20.32 -8.07 -18.14
C ARG A 379 -19.13 -7.72 -17.27
N HIS A 380 -18.01 -7.43 -17.90
CA HIS A 380 -16.81 -7.02 -17.17
C HIS A 380 -17.00 -5.65 -16.50
N LEU A 381 -16.68 -5.61 -15.20
CA LEU A 381 -16.57 -4.39 -14.41
C LEU A 381 -15.13 -4.28 -13.91
N CYS A 382 -14.54 -3.10 -14.04
CA CYS A 382 -13.21 -2.81 -13.49
C CYS A 382 -13.33 -2.12 -12.14
N CYS A 383 -12.55 -2.54 -11.16
CA CYS A 383 -12.50 -1.88 -9.85
C CYS A 383 -11.89 -0.46 -9.88
N GLY A 384 -11.34 -0.02 -11.00
CA GLY A 384 -10.74 1.31 -11.14
C GLY A 384 -9.38 1.52 -10.45
N TYR A 385 -8.87 0.57 -9.69
CA TYR A 385 -7.61 0.75 -8.95
C TYR A 385 -6.42 1.25 -9.80
N PRO A 386 -6.24 0.86 -11.08
CA PRO A 386 -5.21 1.42 -11.93
C PRO A 386 -5.34 2.92 -12.20
N LEU A 387 -6.58 3.46 -12.24
CA LEU A 387 -6.87 4.89 -12.38
C LEU A 387 -6.44 5.61 -11.11
N LEU A 388 -6.92 5.14 -9.95
CA LEU A 388 -6.54 5.66 -8.64
C LEU A 388 -5.02 5.67 -8.43
N ALA A 389 -4.35 4.56 -8.79
CA ALA A 389 -2.90 4.45 -8.69
C ALA A 389 -2.15 5.37 -9.67
N ALA A 390 -2.81 5.83 -10.72
CA ALA A 390 -2.26 6.80 -11.68
C ALA A 390 -2.53 8.26 -11.31
N GLY A 391 -3.38 8.53 -10.32
CA GLY A 391 -3.81 9.87 -9.94
C GLY A 391 -4.98 10.42 -10.78
N MET A 392 -5.62 9.56 -11.57
CA MET A 392 -6.78 9.89 -12.42
C MET A 392 -8.06 9.76 -11.60
N ASP A 393 -8.24 10.67 -10.65
CA ASP A 393 -9.33 10.60 -9.67
C ASP A 393 -10.71 10.85 -10.29
N THR A 394 -10.82 11.75 -11.26
CA THR A 394 -12.09 12.01 -11.97
C THR A 394 -12.59 10.75 -12.67
N GLU A 395 -11.76 10.12 -13.49
CA GLU A 395 -12.10 8.89 -14.20
C GLU A 395 -12.31 7.71 -13.24
N TYR A 396 -11.61 7.73 -12.10
CA TYR A 396 -11.82 6.75 -11.04
C TYR A 396 -13.19 6.90 -10.41
N GLU A 397 -13.58 8.11 -9.99
CA GLU A 397 -14.87 8.38 -9.35
C GLU A 397 -16.05 8.11 -10.32
N ASP A 398 -15.93 8.48 -11.59
CA ASP A 398 -16.94 8.18 -12.62
C ASP A 398 -17.12 6.67 -12.79
N ASN A 399 -16.03 5.91 -12.88
CA ASN A 399 -16.08 4.46 -12.97
C ASN A 399 -16.69 3.84 -11.71
N MET A 400 -16.38 4.38 -10.52
CA MET A 400 -16.92 3.93 -9.24
C MET A 400 -18.42 4.21 -9.13
N ALA A 401 -18.87 5.38 -9.56
CA ALA A 401 -20.29 5.76 -9.56
C ALA A 401 -21.09 4.81 -10.46
N GLN A 402 -20.62 4.54 -11.68
CA GLN A 402 -21.26 3.60 -12.62
C GLN A 402 -21.32 2.19 -12.04
N ASN A 403 -20.24 1.70 -11.44
CA ASN A 403 -20.20 0.38 -10.82
C ASN A 403 -21.15 0.31 -9.61
N ARG A 404 -21.18 1.35 -8.76
CA ARG A 404 -22.09 1.45 -7.61
C ARG A 404 -23.55 1.33 -8.04
N GLN A 405 -23.95 2.10 -9.07
CA GLN A 405 -25.30 2.07 -9.61
C GLN A 405 -25.66 0.68 -10.17
N TYR A 406 -24.73 0.08 -10.92
CA TYR A 406 -24.96 -1.24 -11.53
C TYR A 406 -25.06 -2.35 -10.49
N LEU A 407 -24.14 -2.42 -9.53
CA LEU A 407 -24.14 -3.41 -8.45
C LEU A 407 -25.35 -3.24 -7.54
N ALA A 408 -25.76 -1.99 -7.23
CA ALA A 408 -26.98 -1.71 -6.47
C ALA A 408 -28.25 -2.20 -7.19
N SER A 409 -28.31 -2.07 -8.52
CA SER A 409 -29.40 -2.62 -9.32
C SER A 409 -29.44 -4.15 -9.25
N MET A 410 -28.28 -4.81 -9.38
CA MET A 410 -28.20 -6.27 -9.24
C MET A 410 -28.64 -6.73 -7.85
N LEU A 411 -28.17 -6.06 -6.79
CA LEU A 411 -28.57 -6.37 -5.40
C LEU A 411 -30.08 -6.29 -5.21
N ARG A 412 -30.72 -5.20 -5.68
CA ARG A 412 -32.19 -5.05 -5.61
C ARG A 412 -32.92 -6.18 -6.33
N ASN A 413 -32.43 -6.59 -7.51
CA ASN A 413 -33.04 -7.68 -8.27
C ASN A 413 -32.90 -9.03 -7.58
N LEU A 414 -31.73 -9.33 -6.99
CA LEU A 414 -31.50 -10.57 -6.23
C LEU A 414 -32.41 -10.66 -4.99
N ILE A 415 -32.53 -9.55 -4.25
CA ILE A 415 -33.42 -9.47 -3.08
C ILE A 415 -34.89 -9.68 -3.50
N LYS A 416 -35.33 -9.08 -4.63
CA LYS A 416 -36.69 -9.30 -5.19
C LYS A 416 -36.92 -10.76 -5.60
N GLN A 417 -35.88 -11.48 -6.03
CA GLN A 417 -35.95 -12.90 -6.34
C GLN A 417 -35.95 -13.81 -5.09
N GLY A 418 -35.93 -13.23 -3.90
CA GLY A 418 -35.96 -13.96 -2.62
C GLY A 418 -34.62 -14.40 -2.08
N PHE A 419 -33.49 -13.95 -2.63
CA PHE A 419 -32.16 -14.25 -2.10
C PHE A 419 -31.83 -13.39 -0.87
N ASP A 420 -31.17 -14.01 0.12
CA ASP A 420 -30.51 -13.30 1.22
C ASP A 420 -29.06 -12.96 0.82
N VAL A 421 -28.83 -11.71 0.38
CA VAL A 421 -27.53 -11.27 -0.11
C VAL A 421 -26.79 -10.52 0.99
N ARG A 422 -25.88 -11.21 1.68
CA ARG A 422 -25.07 -10.65 2.79
C ARG A 422 -23.66 -10.27 2.39
N TYR A 423 -23.14 -10.83 1.30
CA TYR A 423 -21.73 -10.63 0.95
C TYR A 423 -21.56 -10.08 -0.46
N LEU A 424 -20.73 -9.02 -0.56
CA LEU A 424 -20.06 -8.61 -1.78
C LEU A 424 -18.62 -9.17 -1.72
N ALA A 425 -18.35 -10.19 -2.52
CA ALA A 425 -17.09 -10.92 -2.45
C ALA A 425 -16.15 -10.65 -3.64
N THR A 426 -14.86 -10.72 -3.41
CA THR A 426 -13.82 -10.67 -4.46
C THR A 426 -12.67 -11.60 -4.10
N ALA A 427 -11.75 -11.84 -5.05
CA ALA A 427 -10.55 -12.65 -4.89
C ALA A 427 -9.29 -11.83 -5.22
N CYS A 428 -9.28 -10.55 -4.85
CA CYS A 428 -8.18 -9.64 -5.16
C CYS A 428 -8.15 -8.46 -4.18
N GLY A 429 -7.05 -8.30 -3.44
CA GLY A 429 -6.92 -7.25 -2.44
C GLY A 429 -7.08 -5.82 -2.99
N SER A 430 -6.60 -5.54 -4.23
CA SER A 430 -6.79 -4.23 -4.87
C SER A 430 -8.26 -3.97 -5.24
N CYS A 431 -8.98 -5.01 -5.72
CA CYS A 431 -10.42 -4.90 -5.96
C CYS A 431 -11.18 -4.66 -4.66
N ARG A 432 -10.81 -5.38 -3.58
CA ARG A 432 -11.38 -5.21 -2.26
C ARG A 432 -11.28 -3.75 -1.78
N ASP A 433 -10.09 -3.16 -1.89
CA ASP A 433 -9.87 -1.76 -1.49
C ASP A 433 -10.76 -0.78 -2.26
N SER A 434 -10.85 -0.94 -3.58
CA SER A 434 -11.73 -0.09 -4.40
C SER A 434 -13.21 -0.32 -4.11
N LEU A 435 -13.64 -1.57 -3.95
CA LEU A 435 -15.03 -1.89 -3.61
C LEU A 435 -15.45 -1.30 -2.25
N ALA A 436 -14.53 -1.26 -1.27
CA ALA A 436 -14.80 -0.65 0.03
C ALA A 436 -15.12 0.86 -0.10
N ARG A 437 -14.47 1.54 -1.04
CA ARG A 437 -14.70 2.96 -1.31
C ARG A 437 -16.05 3.25 -1.96
N MET A 438 -16.73 2.25 -2.54
CA MET A 438 -18.09 2.39 -3.08
C MET A 438 -19.15 2.59 -2.00
N LYS A 439 -18.88 2.18 -0.75
CA LYS A 439 -19.80 2.33 0.38
C LYS A 439 -21.21 1.81 0.10
N LEU A 440 -21.31 0.67 -0.58
CA LEU A 440 -22.60 0.03 -0.89
C LEU A 440 -23.41 -0.33 0.37
N ASN A 441 -22.73 -0.54 1.48
CA ASN A 441 -23.35 -0.77 2.79
C ASN A 441 -24.18 0.43 3.31
N GLU A 442 -23.98 1.65 2.79
CA GLU A 442 -24.85 2.80 3.10
C GLU A 442 -26.27 2.60 2.53
N GLN A 443 -26.39 1.91 1.37
CA GLN A 443 -27.68 1.58 0.74
C GLN A 443 -28.21 0.20 1.16
N PHE A 444 -27.31 -0.71 1.51
CA PHE A 444 -27.61 -2.09 1.90
C PHE A 444 -26.88 -2.42 3.22
N PRO A 445 -27.42 -2.01 4.38
CA PRO A 445 -26.73 -2.14 5.67
C PRO A 445 -26.31 -3.57 6.05
N GLN A 446 -27.03 -4.58 5.53
CA GLN A 446 -26.72 -6.00 5.74
C GLN A 446 -25.55 -6.51 4.89
N LEU A 447 -25.11 -5.71 3.89
CA LEU A 447 -24.08 -6.14 2.95
C LEU A 447 -22.69 -5.96 3.55
N GLU A 448 -21.98 -7.05 3.73
CA GLU A 448 -20.57 -7.05 4.13
C GLU A 448 -19.66 -7.31 2.93
N GLN A 449 -18.55 -6.59 2.87
CA GLN A 449 -17.52 -6.89 1.90
C GLN A 449 -16.53 -7.92 2.46
N LYS A 450 -16.28 -9.00 1.71
CA LYS A 450 -15.34 -10.06 2.12
C LYS A 450 -14.51 -10.58 0.95
N ASP A 451 -13.37 -11.21 1.27
CA ASP A 451 -12.69 -12.10 0.33
C ASP A 451 -13.43 -13.44 0.28
N VAL A 452 -13.41 -14.10 -0.89
CA VAL A 452 -14.04 -15.41 -1.02
C VAL A 452 -13.46 -16.42 -0.02
N SER A 453 -12.14 -16.41 0.22
CA SER A 453 -11.51 -17.29 1.21
C SER A 453 -11.99 -17.02 2.64
N GLN A 454 -12.33 -15.77 2.95
CA GLN A 454 -12.87 -15.36 4.25
C GLN A 454 -14.29 -15.89 4.50
N ILE A 455 -15.03 -16.17 3.43
CA ILE A 455 -16.37 -16.78 3.49
C ILE A 455 -16.25 -18.30 3.57
N VAL A 456 -15.47 -18.91 2.69
CA VAL A 456 -15.49 -20.37 2.52
C VAL A 456 -14.66 -21.13 3.55
N LEU A 457 -13.52 -20.59 4.02
CA LEU A 457 -12.64 -21.31 4.94
C LEU A 457 -13.32 -21.72 6.27
N PRO A 458 -14.08 -20.84 6.96
CA PRO A 458 -14.77 -21.24 8.19
C PRO A 458 -15.79 -22.36 7.96
N LEU A 459 -16.48 -22.36 6.82
CA LEU A 459 -17.51 -23.35 6.48
C LEU A 459 -16.88 -24.69 6.12
N LEU A 460 -15.80 -24.70 5.33
CA LEU A 460 -15.05 -25.91 5.02
C LEU A 460 -14.42 -26.54 6.26
N GLN A 461 -14.01 -25.76 7.25
CA GLN A 461 -13.51 -26.27 8.54
C GLN A 461 -14.61 -27.01 9.32
N HIS A 462 -15.85 -26.51 9.26
CA HIS A 462 -16.99 -27.10 9.94
C HIS A 462 -17.42 -28.42 9.29
N GLU A 463 -17.30 -28.56 7.98
CA GLU A 463 -17.68 -29.76 7.23
C GLU A 463 -16.68 -30.91 7.37
N GLY A 464 -15.51 -30.69 7.99
CA GLY A 464 -14.52 -31.74 8.26
C GLY A 464 -13.85 -32.28 7.00
N MET A 465 -13.36 -31.42 6.14
CA MET A 465 -12.71 -31.79 4.89
C MET A 465 -11.51 -32.74 5.11
N GLU A 466 -11.53 -33.92 4.54
CA GLU A 466 -10.33 -34.76 4.41
C GLU A 466 -9.41 -34.13 3.35
N ALA A 467 -8.32 -33.52 3.81
CA ALA A 467 -7.38 -32.87 2.89
C ALA A 467 -6.54 -33.96 2.18
N PRO A 468 -6.54 -33.98 0.83
CA PRO A 468 -5.73 -34.95 0.07
C PRO A 468 -4.23 -34.64 0.12
N VAL A 469 -3.80 -33.64 0.88
CA VAL A 469 -2.38 -33.31 1.06
C VAL A 469 -1.80 -34.07 2.20
N ALA A 470 -0.61 -34.68 2.02
CA ALA A 470 0.09 -35.39 3.08
C ALA A 470 0.29 -34.48 4.31
N PRO A 471 -0.08 -34.93 5.53
CA PRO A 471 0.10 -34.14 6.75
C PRO A 471 1.55 -33.65 6.89
N GLY A 472 1.73 -32.37 7.30
CA GLY A 472 3.05 -31.78 7.47
C GLY A 472 3.70 -31.27 6.17
N THR A 473 3.04 -31.35 5.01
CA THR A 473 3.52 -30.72 3.77
C THR A 473 3.76 -29.24 3.98
N ASN A 474 4.96 -28.74 3.63
CA ASN A 474 5.25 -27.32 3.69
C ASN A 474 4.71 -26.61 2.44
N VAL A 475 4.01 -25.50 2.64
CA VAL A 475 3.45 -24.68 1.58
C VAL A 475 3.96 -23.25 1.75
N LEU A 476 4.46 -22.65 0.68
CA LEU A 476 4.89 -21.26 0.70
C LEU A 476 3.71 -20.33 0.36
N TYR A 477 3.52 -19.29 1.14
CA TYR A 477 2.52 -18.26 0.90
C TYR A 477 3.17 -16.90 0.67
N HIS A 478 2.88 -16.26 -0.46
CA HIS A 478 3.28 -14.88 -0.70
C HIS A 478 2.27 -13.92 -0.12
N ALA A 479 2.66 -13.21 0.94
CA ALA A 479 1.85 -12.16 1.55
C ALA A 479 1.63 -10.99 0.59
N ALA A 480 0.42 -10.85 0.07
CA ALA A 480 0.03 -9.77 -0.84
C ALA A 480 0.18 -8.38 -0.20
N CYS A 481 0.34 -7.34 -1.04
CA CYS A 481 0.46 -5.95 -0.57
C CYS A 481 -0.82 -5.47 0.11
N HIS A 482 -1.96 -5.65 -0.55
CA HIS A 482 -3.27 -5.44 0.01
C HIS A 482 -3.74 -6.75 0.63
N CYS A 483 -4.12 -6.71 1.91
CA CYS A 483 -4.65 -7.90 2.57
C CYS A 483 -5.88 -8.41 1.81
N GLU A 484 -5.97 -9.69 1.67
CA GLU A 484 -7.12 -10.34 1.05
C GLU A 484 -8.38 -10.16 1.92
N TRP A 485 -8.24 -10.35 3.21
CA TRP A 485 -9.37 -10.29 4.14
C TRP A 485 -9.79 -8.86 4.49
N ALA A 486 -11.08 -8.59 4.40
CA ALA A 486 -11.70 -7.32 4.75
C ALA A 486 -11.88 -7.16 6.27
N GLY A 487 -11.90 -5.92 6.73
CA GLY A 487 -12.21 -5.59 8.14
C GLY A 487 -11.09 -5.88 9.14
N VAL A 488 -9.92 -6.33 8.69
CA VAL A 488 -8.78 -6.65 9.56
C VAL A 488 -7.48 -5.98 9.08
N PRO A 489 -6.58 -5.57 9.99
CA PRO A 489 -5.28 -5.05 9.60
C PRO A 489 -4.49 -6.08 8.77
N THR A 490 -3.74 -5.61 7.77
CA THR A 490 -3.07 -6.44 6.76
C THR A 490 -2.28 -7.62 7.35
N LEU A 491 -1.43 -7.38 8.35
CA LEU A 491 -0.62 -8.45 8.94
C LEU A 491 -1.46 -9.45 9.73
N LYS A 492 -2.49 -8.97 10.44
CA LYS A 492 -3.41 -9.83 11.19
C LYS A 492 -4.25 -10.69 10.24
N GLY A 493 -4.78 -10.11 9.18
CA GLY A 493 -5.56 -10.84 8.18
C GLY A 493 -4.74 -11.91 7.46
N GLN A 494 -3.47 -11.61 7.15
CA GLN A 494 -2.56 -12.60 6.58
C GLN A 494 -2.29 -13.77 7.54
N ALA A 495 -2.06 -13.48 8.82
CA ALA A 495 -1.87 -14.53 9.83
C ALA A 495 -3.12 -15.38 10.03
N GLN A 496 -4.31 -14.77 10.01
CA GLN A 496 -5.58 -15.49 10.09
C GLN A 496 -5.80 -16.40 8.88
N LEU A 497 -5.52 -15.91 7.67
CA LEU A 497 -5.62 -16.70 6.44
C LEU A 497 -4.67 -17.91 6.48
N THR A 498 -3.40 -17.69 6.81
CA THR A 498 -2.42 -18.80 6.85
C THR A 498 -2.75 -19.81 7.95
N GLY A 499 -3.16 -19.34 9.14
CA GLY A 499 -3.59 -20.21 10.23
C GLY A 499 -4.85 -21.04 9.88
N ALA A 500 -5.81 -20.45 9.17
CA ALA A 500 -6.97 -21.20 8.69
C ALA A 500 -6.59 -22.29 7.66
N LEU A 501 -5.64 -21.99 6.77
CA LEU A 501 -5.12 -22.99 5.82
C LEU A 501 -4.37 -24.13 6.53
N GLU A 502 -3.56 -23.81 7.54
CA GLU A 502 -2.84 -24.81 8.34
C GLU A 502 -3.80 -25.73 9.07
N GLN A 503 -4.85 -25.18 9.68
CA GLN A 503 -5.86 -25.96 10.41
C GLN A 503 -6.68 -26.86 9.47
N LEU A 504 -7.20 -26.27 8.38
CA LEU A 504 -8.06 -26.98 7.43
C LEU A 504 -7.32 -28.09 6.69
N CYS A 505 -6.13 -27.78 6.16
CA CYS A 505 -5.41 -28.68 5.26
C CYS A 505 -4.29 -29.46 5.94
N LYS A 506 -4.08 -29.28 7.25
CA LYS A 506 -2.99 -29.94 8.05
C LYS A 506 -1.61 -29.73 7.43
N VAL A 507 -1.38 -28.58 6.81
CA VAL A 507 -0.11 -28.17 6.18
C VAL A 507 0.63 -27.18 7.06
N LYS A 508 1.92 -27.00 6.84
CA LYS A 508 2.71 -25.92 7.42
C LYS A 508 2.82 -24.79 6.38
N VAL A 509 2.39 -23.56 6.73
CA VAL A 509 2.45 -22.43 5.81
C VAL A 509 3.59 -21.48 6.18
N SER A 510 4.58 -21.37 5.30
CA SER A 510 5.70 -20.44 5.46
C SER A 510 5.49 -19.20 4.60
N THR A 511 5.52 -18.01 5.21
CA THR A 511 5.22 -16.73 4.52
C THR A 511 6.46 -16.11 3.90
N ILE A 512 6.39 -15.76 2.60
CA ILE A 512 7.43 -15.02 1.88
C ILE A 512 7.06 -13.53 1.83
N PRO A 513 7.73 -12.65 2.59
CA PRO A 513 7.41 -11.22 2.65
C PRO A 513 7.88 -10.45 1.41
N GLY A 514 7.46 -9.19 1.29
CA GLY A 514 7.88 -8.24 0.27
C GLY A 514 6.96 -8.19 -0.95
N CYS A 515 7.10 -7.14 -1.77
CA CYS A 515 6.27 -6.91 -2.95
C CYS A 515 6.59 -7.91 -4.09
N CYS A 516 5.57 -8.28 -4.86
CA CYS A 516 5.72 -9.12 -6.06
C CYS A 516 6.27 -8.36 -7.29
N GLY A 517 6.24 -7.01 -7.24
CA GLY A 517 6.74 -6.16 -8.32
C GLY A 517 5.81 -5.97 -9.52
N GLU A 518 4.48 -6.13 -9.35
CA GLU A 518 3.49 -5.98 -10.45
C GLU A 518 2.39 -4.94 -10.17
N SER A 519 2.47 -4.18 -9.08
CA SER A 519 1.39 -3.28 -8.64
C SER A 519 0.98 -2.27 -9.72
N GLY A 520 -0.33 -2.19 -10.00
CA GLY A 520 -0.98 -1.08 -10.71
C GLY A 520 -0.34 -0.66 -12.04
N MET A 521 0.18 -1.57 -12.84
CA MET A 521 0.96 -1.29 -14.05
C MET A 521 2.34 -0.65 -13.79
N GLY A 522 2.74 -0.45 -12.54
CA GLY A 522 4.05 0.14 -12.18
C GLY A 522 5.24 -0.63 -12.76
N ALA A 523 5.09 -1.94 -12.94
CA ALA A 523 6.10 -2.77 -13.61
C ALA A 523 6.43 -2.29 -15.04
N VAL A 524 5.48 -1.66 -15.72
CA VAL A 524 5.62 -1.12 -17.09
C VAL A 524 6.03 0.34 -17.08
N THR A 525 5.44 1.13 -16.18
CA THR A 525 5.59 2.59 -16.16
C THR A 525 6.81 3.07 -15.36
N SER A 526 7.20 2.33 -14.32
CA SER A 526 8.35 2.65 -13.47
C SER A 526 9.29 1.41 -13.34
N PRO A 527 9.82 0.90 -14.46
CA PRO A 527 10.52 -0.39 -14.51
C PRO A 527 11.75 -0.46 -13.59
N THR A 528 12.49 0.62 -13.41
CA THR A 528 13.65 0.68 -12.51
C THR A 528 13.29 0.36 -11.07
N ILE A 529 12.20 0.96 -10.55
CA ILE A 529 11.71 0.73 -9.18
C ILE A 529 11.24 -0.71 -9.02
N TYR A 530 10.42 -1.17 -9.96
CA TYR A 530 9.79 -2.49 -9.85
C TYR A 530 10.76 -3.64 -10.14
N ASN A 531 11.81 -3.42 -10.94
CA ASN A 531 12.91 -4.37 -11.12
C ASN A 531 13.69 -4.60 -9.82
N LEU A 532 13.94 -3.55 -9.03
CA LEU A 532 14.58 -3.67 -7.72
C LEU A 532 13.69 -4.41 -6.71
N LEU A 533 12.39 -4.15 -6.70
CA LEU A 533 11.45 -4.90 -5.88
C LEU A 533 11.45 -6.40 -6.23
N ARG A 534 11.49 -6.73 -7.53
CA ARG A 534 11.59 -8.12 -7.98
C ARG A 534 12.94 -8.76 -7.66
N ALA A 535 14.04 -8.02 -7.74
CA ALA A 535 15.35 -8.53 -7.34
C ALA A 535 15.31 -9.01 -5.88
N ARG A 536 14.82 -8.17 -4.96
CA ARG A 536 14.62 -8.56 -3.55
C ARG A 536 13.66 -9.73 -3.36
N LYS A 537 12.59 -9.80 -4.16
CA LYS A 537 11.68 -10.94 -4.09
C LYS A 537 12.35 -12.23 -4.53
N LYS A 538 13.20 -12.18 -5.58
CA LYS A 538 13.97 -13.34 -6.04
C LYS A 538 14.95 -13.85 -4.98
N GLU A 539 15.66 -12.95 -4.30
CA GLU A 539 16.55 -13.32 -3.19
C GLU A 539 15.79 -14.09 -2.10
N ARG A 540 14.62 -13.58 -1.70
CA ARG A 540 13.78 -14.22 -0.67
C ARG A 540 13.19 -15.55 -1.14
N LEU A 541 12.85 -15.68 -2.41
CA LEU A 541 12.42 -16.95 -2.99
C LEU A 541 13.57 -17.95 -3.03
N ALA A 542 14.76 -17.52 -3.47
CA ALA A 542 15.95 -18.38 -3.49
C ALA A 542 16.27 -18.89 -2.08
N GLN A 543 16.27 -18.02 -1.07
CA GLN A 543 16.45 -18.41 0.34
C GLN A 543 15.40 -19.42 0.82
N ALA A 544 14.13 -19.28 0.38
CA ALA A 544 13.07 -20.20 0.76
C ALA A 544 13.19 -21.57 0.07
N PHE A 545 13.97 -21.67 -1.00
CA PHE A 545 14.25 -22.93 -1.73
C PHE A 545 15.55 -23.61 -1.29
N GLU A 546 16.39 -22.93 -0.49
CA GLU A 546 17.59 -23.54 0.08
C GLU A 546 17.25 -24.80 0.89
N PRO A 547 18.12 -25.81 0.85
CA PRO A 547 17.92 -27.03 1.63
C PRO A 547 17.70 -26.71 3.12
N GLN A 548 16.69 -27.33 3.72
CA GLN A 548 16.44 -27.15 5.15
C GLN A 548 17.62 -27.71 5.97
N PRO A 549 18.20 -26.94 6.91
CA PRO A 549 19.39 -27.35 7.66
C PRO A 549 19.23 -28.70 8.39
N GLN A 550 18.00 -29.02 8.80
CA GLN A 550 17.70 -30.25 9.60
C GLN A 550 17.46 -31.50 8.74
N THR A 551 16.94 -31.36 7.53
CA THR A 551 16.50 -32.46 6.69
C THR A 551 17.26 -32.58 5.37
N GLY A 552 18.00 -31.56 4.97
CA GLY A 552 18.64 -31.48 3.65
C GLY A 552 17.65 -31.39 2.47
N ALA A 553 16.34 -31.36 2.73
CA ALA A 553 15.31 -31.38 1.69
C ALA A 553 15.12 -29.99 1.08
N CYS A 554 15.09 -29.92 -0.26
CA CYS A 554 14.70 -28.71 -0.99
C CYS A 554 13.18 -28.59 -1.03
N TYR A 555 12.71 -27.33 -1.11
CA TYR A 555 11.29 -27.07 -1.27
C TYR A 555 10.77 -27.59 -2.63
N ALA A 556 9.68 -28.36 -2.61
CA ALA A 556 9.06 -28.92 -3.82
C ALA A 556 7.56 -28.57 -3.99
N GLY A 557 6.99 -27.83 -3.04
CA GLY A 557 5.56 -27.49 -3.01
C GLY A 557 5.13 -26.33 -3.90
N PRO A 558 3.84 -25.99 -3.90
CA PRO A 558 3.29 -24.83 -4.59
C PRO A 558 3.54 -23.53 -3.82
N ILE A 559 3.59 -22.40 -4.54
CA ILE A 559 3.59 -21.07 -3.94
C ILE A 559 2.17 -20.50 -4.05
N LEU A 560 1.54 -20.26 -2.91
CA LEU A 560 0.21 -19.70 -2.83
C LEU A 560 0.26 -18.17 -2.86
N VAL A 561 -0.72 -17.58 -3.51
CA VAL A 561 -0.93 -16.12 -3.59
C VAL A 561 -2.41 -15.78 -3.40
N GLY A 562 -2.71 -14.65 -2.77
CA GLY A 562 -4.09 -14.16 -2.60
C GLY A 562 -4.49 -13.07 -3.60
N CYS A 563 -3.68 -12.83 -4.64
CA CYS A 563 -3.95 -11.77 -5.62
C CYS A 563 -3.48 -12.20 -7.02
N PRO A 564 -4.30 -12.00 -8.08
CA PRO A 564 -3.93 -12.36 -9.46
C PRO A 564 -2.67 -11.64 -9.96
N SER A 565 -2.46 -10.36 -9.59
CA SER A 565 -1.21 -9.64 -9.94
C SER A 565 0.01 -10.26 -9.26
N CYS A 566 -0.13 -10.73 -8.02
CA CYS A 566 0.95 -11.45 -7.33
C CYS A 566 1.28 -12.77 -8.03
N LYS A 567 0.28 -13.47 -8.60
CA LYS A 567 0.51 -14.67 -9.41
C LYS A 567 1.43 -14.38 -10.60
N ILE A 568 1.21 -13.26 -11.29
CA ILE A 568 2.08 -12.80 -12.39
C ILE A 568 3.50 -12.53 -11.88
N GLY A 569 3.63 -11.72 -10.82
CA GLY A 569 4.93 -11.28 -10.31
C GLY A 569 5.79 -12.42 -9.76
N ILE A 570 5.19 -13.34 -8.99
CA ILE A 570 5.91 -14.51 -8.46
C ILE A 570 6.31 -15.45 -9.60
N ALA A 571 5.40 -15.74 -10.56
CA ALA A 571 5.74 -16.57 -11.70
C ALA A 571 6.89 -15.99 -12.56
N ARG A 572 6.94 -14.66 -12.74
CA ARG A 572 8.09 -13.99 -13.39
C ARG A 572 9.39 -14.18 -12.61
N CYS A 573 9.34 -14.07 -11.28
CA CYS A 573 10.50 -14.30 -10.44
C CYS A 573 11.02 -15.74 -10.61
N LEU A 574 10.12 -16.74 -10.60
CA LEU A 574 10.48 -18.15 -10.79
C LEU A 574 11.09 -18.43 -12.17
N ILE A 575 10.52 -17.87 -13.23
CA ILE A 575 11.09 -17.98 -14.60
C ILE A 575 12.52 -17.44 -14.62
N GLN A 576 12.79 -16.31 -13.95
CA GLN A 576 14.13 -15.71 -13.87
C GLN A 576 15.11 -16.53 -12.99
N LEU A 577 14.60 -17.19 -11.96
CA LEU A 577 15.36 -18.12 -11.11
C LEU A 577 15.53 -19.51 -11.75
N LYS A 578 14.85 -19.78 -12.87
CA LYS A 578 14.77 -21.11 -13.53
C LYS A 578 14.12 -22.19 -12.65
N GLU A 579 13.25 -21.77 -11.73
CA GLU A 579 12.49 -22.65 -10.85
C GLU A 579 11.14 -23.03 -11.45
N LYS A 580 10.64 -24.25 -11.14
CA LYS A 580 9.43 -24.82 -11.73
C LYS A 580 8.30 -25.03 -10.72
N HIS A 581 8.28 -24.28 -9.61
CA HIS A 581 7.21 -24.39 -8.62
C HIS A 581 5.87 -23.86 -9.17
N PRO A 582 4.74 -24.56 -8.94
CA PRO A 582 3.43 -24.07 -9.31
C PRO A 582 3.07 -22.80 -8.50
N VAL A 583 2.62 -21.75 -9.18
CA VAL A 583 2.07 -20.56 -8.51
C VAL A 583 0.54 -20.62 -8.61
N LEU A 584 -0.12 -20.85 -7.47
CA LEU A 584 -1.56 -21.01 -7.39
C LEU A 584 -2.19 -19.91 -6.56
N HIS A 585 -3.36 -19.44 -6.98
CA HIS A 585 -4.18 -18.64 -6.09
C HIS A 585 -4.74 -19.51 -4.97
N VAL A 586 -4.88 -18.97 -3.75
CA VAL A 586 -5.42 -19.71 -2.59
C VAL A 586 -6.72 -20.45 -2.97
N LEU A 587 -7.63 -19.78 -3.69
CA LEU A 587 -8.89 -20.40 -4.12
C LEU A 587 -8.68 -21.55 -5.14
N GLU A 588 -7.73 -21.42 -6.07
CA GLU A 588 -7.41 -22.51 -7.00
C GLU A 588 -6.88 -23.73 -6.23
N TRP A 589 -6.01 -23.46 -5.24
CA TRP A 589 -5.45 -24.51 -4.42
C TRP A 589 -6.51 -25.19 -3.55
N LEU A 590 -7.37 -24.42 -2.85
CA LEU A 590 -8.48 -24.95 -2.06
C LEU A 590 -9.45 -25.77 -2.92
N ALA A 591 -9.84 -25.26 -4.09
CA ALA A 591 -10.73 -25.97 -4.99
C ALA A 591 -10.14 -27.30 -5.48
N ASN A 592 -8.80 -27.38 -5.65
CA ASN A 592 -8.12 -28.64 -5.97
C ASN A 592 -8.15 -29.60 -4.78
N GLN A 593 -8.07 -29.11 -3.54
CA GLN A 593 -8.15 -29.96 -2.33
C GLN A 593 -9.56 -30.53 -2.13
N VAL A 594 -10.59 -29.72 -2.42
CA VAL A 594 -12.00 -30.15 -2.27
C VAL A 594 -12.35 -31.23 -3.29
N ASP A 595 -11.83 -31.16 -4.53
CA ASP A 595 -12.47 -31.93 -5.59
C ASP A 595 -11.59 -32.27 -6.82
N GLY A 596 -10.27 -32.08 -6.70
CA GLY A 596 -9.30 -32.40 -7.74
C GLY A 596 -9.30 -31.44 -8.94
N GLU A 597 -8.29 -31.58 -9.83
CA GLU A 597 -8.09 -30.65 -10.95
C GLU A 597 -9.17 -30.74 -12.05
N ASP A 598 -9.72 -31.94 -12.29
CA ASP A 598 -10.68 -32.19 -13.36
C ASP A 598 -12.08 -31.64 -13.09
N ARG A 599 -12.42 -31.34 -11.84
CA ARG A 599 -13.74 -30.87 -11.47
C ARG A 599 -14.05 -29.49 -12.05
N ARG A 600 -13.06 -28.61 -12.18
CA ARG A 600 -13.25 -27.30 -12.82
C ARG A 600 -13.76 -27.44 -14.26
N GLN A 601 -13.28 -28.44 -14.98
CA GLN A 601 -13.77 -28.75 -16.34
C GLN A 601 -15.18 -29.34 -16.27
N ARG A 602 -15.45 -30.23 -15.31
CA ARG A 602 -16.79 -30.79 -15.08
C ARG A 602 -17.78 -29.69 -14.71
N PHE A 603 -17.43 -28.81 -13.77
CA PHE A 603 -18.25 -27.68 -13.39
C PHE A 603 -18.60 -26.78 -14.59
N ARG A 604 -17.58 -26.39 -15.39
CA ARG A 604 -17.80 -25.58 -16.59
C ARG A 604 -18.75 -26.25 -17.59
N ARG A 605 -18.65 -27.57 -17.75
CA ARG A 605 -19.55 -28.33 -18.61
C ARG A 605 -20.96 -28.27 -18.07
N ARG A 606 -21.20 -28.66 -16.82
CA ARG A 606 -22.50 -28.63 -16.15
C ARG A 606 -23.13 -27.22 -16.19
N ALA A 607 -22.37 -26.21 -15.82
CA ALA A 607 -22.84 -24.82 -15.86
C ALA A 607 -23.24 -24.37 -17.27
N ASN A 608 -22.66 -24.89 -18.32
CA ASN A 608 -23.01 -24.55 -19.71
C ASN A 608 -24.18 -25.37 -20.26
N GLU A 609 -24.52 -26.47 -19.65
CA GLU A 609 -25.71 -27.29 -20.00
C GLU A 609 -26.97 -26.68 -19.40
N THR A 610 -26.89 -25.97 -18.29
CA THR A 610 -28.02 -25.31 -17.63
C THR A 610 -28.35 -23.97 -18.31
N ARG A 611 -29.67 -23.64 -18.34
CA ARG A 611 -30.20 -22.37 -18.89
C ARG A 611 -31.19 -21.78 -17.88
N GLY A 612 -31.46 -20.48 -18.00
CA GLY A 612 -32.41 -19.75 -17.16
C GLY A 612 -31.74 -18.65 -16.35
N ASP A 613 -32.55 -17.80 -15.73
CA ASP A 613 -32.08 -16.66 -14.93
C ASP A 613 -31.22 -17.14 -13.74
N VAL A 614 -31.60 -18.25 -13.14
CA VAL A 614 -30.81 -18.98 -12.15
C VAL A 614 -30.45 -20.36 -12.69
N ARG A 615 -29.14 -20.66 -12.71
CA ARG A 615 -28.61 -21.95 -13.18
C ARG A 615 -28.33 -22.84 -12.00
N ILE A 616 -29.01 -23.99 -11.93
CA ILE A 616 -28.79 -24.96 -10.86
C ILE A 616 -27.59 -25.82 -11.24
N VAL A 617 -26.54 -25.75 -10.45
CA VAL A 617 -25.30 -26.51 -10.69
C VAL A 617 -24.94 -27.23 -9.40
N GLN A 618 -25.24 -28.52 -9.36
CA GLN A 618 -24.83 -29.39 -8.25
C GLN A 618 -23.30 -29.51 -8.25
N CYS A 619 -22.70 -29.16 -7.11
CA CYS A 619 -21.26 -29.23 -6.89
C CYS A 619 -20.85 -30.55 -6.25
#